data_a5d57f6a949ec4853a9d2e74c4b93326
#
_entry.id   a5d57f6a949ec4853a9d2e74c4b93326
#
_cell.length_a   1.000
_cell.length_b   1.000
_cell.length_c   1.000
_cell.angle_alpha   90.00
_cell.angle_beta   90.00
_cell.angle_gamma   90.00
#
_symmetry.space_group_name_H-M   'P 1'
#
loop_
_entity.id
_entity.type
_entity.pdbx_description
1 polymer ?
#
loop_
_entity_poly.entity_id
_entity_poly.type
_entity_poly.pdbx_seq_one_letter_code
_entity_poly.pdbx_strand_id
1 'polypeptide(L)'
;MTKKLGLIAIVILIAIAAFAINMRRSRMMGGAGSQIELMAVSADGSQISPAADVISITGELPAGKAAQQLDGMIVVLSLNPYPPSVGQGEFDITLTDLNGQAINDAVISLDLTMPAMRMPPNQPIMEFVSDGNYHTTAYYTMRGWWRIEVIITRASETQSVFFDLGL
;
A
#
# COMPACT_ATOMS: atom_id res chain seq x y z
N MET A 1 -23.92 43.14 23.55
CA MET A 1 -23.75 41.91 22.76
C MET A 1 -22.43 41.85 21.99
N THR A 2 -21.51 42.77 22.14
CA THR A 2 -20.28 42.93 21.34
C THR A 2 -19.03 42.20 21.90
N LYS A 3 -19.03 41.76 23.16
CA LYS A 3 -17.85 41.09 23.79
C LYS A 3 -17.67 39.62 23.42
N LYS A 4 -18.71 38.93 22.96
CA LYS A 4 -18.63 37.49 22.58
C LYS A 4 -18.07 37.26 21.17
N LEU A 5 -18.21 38.26 20.27
CA LEU A 5 -17.67 38.15 18.90
C LEU A 5 -16.13 38.22 18.87
N GLY A 6 -15.52 39.01 19.76
CA GLY A 6 -14.07 39.15 19.82
C GLY A 6 -13.33 37.85 20.26
N LEU A 7 -13.96 37.09 21.17
CA LEU A 7 -13.36 35.86 21.68
C LEU A 7 -13.32 34.75 20.63
N ILE A 8 -14.35 34.63 19.80
CA ILE A 8 -14.45 33.65 18.72
C ILE A 8 -13.41 33.93 17.62
N ALA A 9 -13.22 35.22 17.28
CA ALA A 9 -12.23 35.62 16.29
C ALA A 9 -10.78 35.31 16.72
N ILE A 10 -10.46 35.46 18.00
CA ILE A 10 -9.13 35.15 18.56
C ILE A 10 -8.88 33.64 18.55
N VAL A 11 -9.87 32.82 18.88
CA VAL A 11 -9.73 31.34 18.86
C VAL A 11 -9.50 30.81 17.44
N ILE A 12 -10.19 31.38 16.44
CA ILE A 12 -10.01 31.00 15.03
C ILE A 12 -8.60 31.39 14.54
N LEU A 13 -8.10 32.56 14.93
CA LEU A 13 -6.76 33.03 14.56
C LEU A 13 -5.66 32.17 15.17
N ILE A 14 -5.81 31.69 16.39
CA ILE A 14 -4.86 30.77 17.05
C ILE A 14 -4.88 29.40 16.38
N ALA A 15 -6.06 28.91 15.99
CA ALA A 15 -6.18 27.62 15.28
C ALA A 15 -5.50 27.65 13.89
N ILE A 16 -5.64 28.76 13.15
CA ILE A 16 -4.98 28.93 11.84
C ILE A 16 -3.45 29.02 12.00
N ALA A 17 -2.95 29.71 13.03
CA ALA A 17 -1.54 29.84 13.31
C ALA A 17 -0.92 28.47 13.71
N ALA A 18 -1.62 27.66 14.52
CA ALA A 18 -1.18 26.32 14.90
C ALA A 18 -1.14 25.39 13.70
N PHE A 19 -2.10 25.47 12.78
CA PHE A 19 -2.13 24.68 11.56
C PHE A 19 -0.99 25.04 10.60
N ALA A 20 -0.67 26.34 10.44
CA ALA A 20 0.43 26.81 9.61
C ALA A 20 1.83 26.40 10.17
N ILE A 21 1.98 26.38 11.49
CA ILE A 21 3.23 25.94 12.15
C ILE A 21 3.44 24.42 11.97
N ASN A 22 2.37 23.64 12.02
CA ASN A 22 2.45 22.19 11.83
C ASN A 22 2.80 21.82 10.37
N MET A 23 2.27 22.56 9.39
CA MET A 23 2.64 22.40 7.98
C MET A 23 4.12 22.75 7.68
N ARG A 24 4.71 23.68 8.41
CA ARG A 24 6.13 24.05 8.23
C ARG A 24 7.09 23.02 8.84
N ARG A 25 6.68 22.32 9.90
CA ARG A 25 7.53 21.28 10.53
C ARG A 25 7.66 20.02 9.69
N SER A 26 6.68 19.67 8.86
CA SER A 26 6.72 18.51 7.99
C SER A 26 7.67 18.65 6.78
N ARG A 27 8.19 19.85 6.50
CA ARG A 27 9.07 20.09 5.33
C ARG A 27 10.56 20.09 5.63
N MET A 28 11.02 19.85 6.86
CA MET A 28 12.44 19.95 7.23
C MET A 28 13.07 18.66 7.75
N MET A 29 12.51 17.48 7.46
CA MET A 29 13.22 16.22 7.69
C MET A 29 13.34 15.43 6.38
N GLY A 30 13.98 16.04 5.38
CA GLY A 30 14.53 15.36 4.23
C GLY A 30 15.89 14.76 4.58
N GLY A 31 15.91 13.69 5.35
CA GLY A 31 17.09 12.86 5.49
C GLY A 31 17.22 12.02 4.22
N ALA A 32 18.34 12.18 3.49
CA ALA A 32 18.71 11.32 2.38
C ALA A 32 19.07 9.92 2.90
N GLY A 33 18.08 9.16 3.29
CA GLY A 33 18.16 7.72 3.48
C GLY A 33 17.59 7.08 2.21
N SER A 34 18.31 6.11 1.65
CA SER A 34 17.82 5.27 0.56
C SER A 34 16.51 4.61 1.01
N GLN A 35 15.39 5.24 0.72
CA GLN A 35 14.06 4.72 1.04
C GLN A 35 13.79 3.61 0.02
N ILE A 36 13.77 2.37 0.50
CA ILE A 36 13.22 1.26 -0.25
C ILE A 36 11.71 1.48 -0.24
N GLU A 37 11.14 1.73 -1.39
CA GLU A 37 9.72 2.03 -1.55
C GLU A 37 9.02 0.83 -2.20
N LEU A 38 7.88 0.45 -1.65
CA LEU A 38 6.98 -0.51 -2.27
C LEU A 38 6.19 0.21 -3.36
N MET A 39 6.36 -0.22 -4.60
CA MET A 39 5.76 0.42 -5.76
C MET A 39 4.71 -0.49 -6.40
N ALA A 40 3.57 0.09 -6.76
CA ALA A 40 2.62 -0.55 -7.65
C ALA A 40 3.13 -0.51 -9.10
N VAL A 41 2.98 -1.60 -9.84
CA VAL A 41 3.49 -1.76 -11.20
C VAL A 41 2.35 -2.16 -12.12
N SER A 42 2.28 -1.55 -13.30
CA SER A 42 1.32 -1.94 -14.34
C SER A 42 1.61 -3.33 -14.91
N ALA A 43 0.58 -4.00 -15.41
CA ALA A 43 0.70 -5.34 -16.02
C ALA A 43 1.65 -5.39 -17.23
N ASP A 44 1.94 -4.25 -17.87
CA ASP A 44 2.91 -4.12 -18.96
C ASP A 44 4.36 -3.95 -18.48
N GLY A 45 4.59 -3.95 -17.16
CA GLY A 45 5.91 -3.81 -16.55
C GLY A 45 6.41 -2.37 -16.45
N SER A 46 5.60 -1.37 -16.83
CA SER A 46 5.94 0.03 -16.60
C SER A 46 5.68 0.40 -15.13
N GLN A 47 6.61 1.12 -14.53
CA GLN A 47 6.40 1.67 -13.20
C GLN A 47 5.28 2.70 -13.27
N ILE A 48 4.20 2.46 -12.55
CA ILE A 48 3.16 3.48 -12.37
C ILE A 48 3.74 4.53 -11.46
N SER A 49 4.00 5.71 -12.01
CA SER A 49 4.30 6.88 -11.18
C SER A 49 3.12 7.06 -10.23
N PRO A 50 3.34 7.24 -8.91
CA PRO A 50 2.25 7.35 -7.93
C PRO A 50 1.25 8.48 -8.22
N ALA A 51 1.48 9.25 -9.27
CA ALA A 51 0.66 10.41 -9.63
C ALA A 51 -0.47 10.12 -10.63
N ALA A 52 -0.53 8.95 -11.32
CA ALA A 52 -1.42 8.81 -12.48
C ALA A 52 -2.62 7.88 -12.28
N ASP A 53 -2.53 6.77 -11.53
CA ASP A 53 -3.60 5.77 -11.44
C ASP A 53 -3.89 5.23 -10.03
N VAL A 54 -3.14 5.65 -9.04
CA VAL A 54 -3.51 5.35 -7.66
C VAL A 54 -4.59 6.33 -7.25
N ILE A 55 -5.84 5.92 -7.31
CA ILE A 55 -6.89 6.61 -6.58
C ILE A 55 -6.50 6.49 -5.10
N SER A 56 -5.90 7.55 -4.58
CA SER A 56 -5.65 7.67 -3.15
C SER A 56 -6.99 7.76 -2.46
N ILE A 57 -7.51 6.61 -2.05
CA ILE A 57 -8.86 6.47 -1.51
C ILE A 57 -8.96 7.13 -0.15
N THR A 58 -7.85 7.35 0.54
CA THR A 58 -7.81 7.91 1.90
C THR A 58 -6.55 8.71 2.22
N GLY A 59 -5.90 9.33 1.23
CA GLY A 59 -4.67 10.10 1.49
C GLY A 59 -3.38 9.25 1.41
N GLU A 60 -2.30 9.76 2.00
CA GLU A 60 -0.99 9.11 1.99
C GLU A 60 -1.05 7.77 2.74
N LEU A 61 -0.68 6.68 2.05
CA LEU A 61 -0.62 5.36 2.66
C LEU A 61 0.57 5.27 3.64
N PRO A 62 0.42 4.56 4.75
CA PRO A 62 1.53 4.30 5.66
C PRO A 62 2.70 3.59 4.96
N ALA A 63 3.92 3.80 5.45
CA ALA A 63 5.09 3.08 4.97
C ALA A 63 4.87 1.56 5.02
N GLY A 64 5.29 0.85 3.98
CA GLY A 64 5.05 -0.59 3.83
C GLY A 64 3.69 -0.95 3.28
N LYS A 65 2.90 0.02 2.83
CA LYS A 65 1.62 -0.21 2.16
C LYS A 65 1.63 0.39 0.76
N ALA A 66 1.04 -0.33 -0.18
CA ALA A 66 0.77 0.17 -1.53
C ALA A 66 -0.62 -0.28 -1.97
N ALA A 67 -1.28 0.54 -2.79
CA ALA A 67 -2.61 0.23 -3.31
C ALA A 67 -2.60 0.26 -4.83
N GLN A 68 -3.39 -0.62 -5.42
CA GLN A 68 -3.66 -0.63 -6.87
C GLN A 68 -5.13 -0.93 -7.12
N GLN A 69 -5.69 -0.28 -8.15
CA GLN A 69 -7.06 -0.56 -8.59
C GLN A 69 -7.02 -1.61 -9.72
N LEU A 70 -7.95 -2.55 -9.67
CA LEU A 70 -8.11 -3.63 -10.62
C LEU A 70 -9.61 -3.90 -10.85
N ASP A 71 -10.12 -3.65 -12.06
CA ASP A 71 -11.49 -3.98 -12.47
C ASP A 71 -12.58 -3.75 -11.41
N GLY A 72 -12.66 -2.54 -10.88
CA GLY A 72 -13.65 -2.19 -9.88
C GLY A 72 -13.34 -2.66 -8.46
N MET A 73 -12.15 -3.21 -8.24
CA MET A 73 -11.62 -3.58 -6.92
C MET A 73 -10.42 -2.71 -6.57
N ILE A 74 -10.17 -2.58 -5.29
CA ILE A 74 -8.99 -1.93 -4.73
C ILE A 74 -8.22 -2.98 -3.95
N VAL A 75 -6.96 -3.14 -4.30
CA VAL A 75 -6.04 -4.08 -3.70
C VAL A 75 -5.00 -3.29 -2.91
N VAL A 76 -4.97 -3.43 -1.59
CA VAL A 76 -3.96 -2.81 -0.74
C VAL A 76 -3.05 -3.91 -0.22
N LEU A 77 -1.77 -3.87 -0.59
CA LEU A 77 -0.72 -4.72 -0.04
C LEU A 77 -0.08 -4.06 1.16
N SER A 78 0.06 -4.78 2.26
CA SER A 78 0.84 -4.41 3.45
C SER A 78 1.94 -5.43 3.69
N LEU A 79 3.13 -4.94 4.03
CA LEU A 79 4.29 -5.76 4.36
C LEU A 79 4.71 -5.56 5.81
N ASN A 80 5.01 -6.65 6.51
CA ASN A 80 5.55 -6.65 7.86
C ASN A 80 6.69 -7.69 7.99
N PRO A 81 7.89 -7.32 8.50
CA PRO A 81 8.31 -5.96 8.82
C PRO A 81 8.51 -5.07 7.58
N TYR A 82 8.50 -3.76 7.78
CA TYR A 82 8.91 -2.79 6.76
C TYR A 82 9.97 -1.84 7.29
N PRO A 83 11.10 -1.60 6.58
CA PRO A 83 11.50 -2.25 5.32
C PRO A 83 11.69 -3.76 5.50
N PRO A 84 11.38 -4.57 4.45
CA PRO A 84 11.57 -6.01 4.54
C PRO A 84 13.07 -6.38 4.49
N SER A 85 13.37 -7.57 4.97
CA SER A 85 14.71 -8.14 4.98
C SER A 85 14.70 -9.56 4.47
N VAL A 86 15.88 -10.08 4.10
CA VAL A 86 16.03 -11.50 3.76
C VAL A 86 15.53 -12.34 4.94
N GLY A 87 14.68 -13.31 4.66
CA GLY A 87 14.01 -14.14 5.64
C GLY A 87 12.50 -14.18 5.43
N GLN A 88 11.77 -14.52 6.48
CA GLN A 88 10.32 -14.56 6.46
C GLN A 88 9.73 -13.16 6.51
N GLY A 89 8.75 -12.89 5.66
CA GLY A 89 7.90 -11.71 5.68
C GLY A 89 6.43 -12.10 5.80
N GLU A 90 5.65 -11.21 6.38
CA GLU A 90 4.19 -11.28 6.44
C GLU A 90 3.60 -10.38 5.35
N PHE A 91 2.56 -10.87 4.71
CA PHE A 91 1.87 -10.21 3.62
C PHE A 91 0.39 -10.15 3.95
N ASP A 92 -0.15 -8.95 4.03
CA ASP A 92 -1.57 -8.71 4.23
C ASP A 92 -2.13 -8.02 2.98
N ILE A 93 -3.23 -8.56 2.45
CA ILE A 93 -4.01 -7.93 1.38
C ILE A 93 -5.34 -7.49 1.97
N THR A 94 -5.68 -6.22 1.77
CA THR A 94 -7.05 -5.73 1.97
C THR A 94 -7.68 -5.55 0.60
N LEU A 95 -8.79 -6.25 0.37
CA LEU A 95 -9.54 -6.22 -0.88
C LEU A 95 -10.92 -5.59 -0.67
N THR A 96 -11.19 -4.49 -1.39
CA THR A 96 -12.48 -3.79 -1.32
C THR A 96 -13.00 -3.49 -2.72
N ASP A 97 -14.30 -3.22 -2.85
CA ASP A 97 -14.85 -2.60 -4.03
C ASP A 97 -14.59 -1.08 -4.07
N LEU A 98 -14.99 -0.41 -5.14
CA LEU A 98 -14.83 1.05 -5.29
C LEU A 98 -15.65 1.88 -4.29
N ASN A 99 -16.61 1.27 -3.60
CA ASN A 99 -17.40 1.91 -2.55
C ASN A 99 -16.79 1.68 -1.15
N GLY A 100 -15.65 0.97 -1.08
CA GLY A 100 -14.99 0.61 0.17
C GLY A 100 -15.62 -0.59 0.88
N GLN A 101 -16.50 -1.36 0.20
CA GLN A 101 -17.07 -2.58 0.78
C GLN A 101 -16.08 -3.74 0.68
N ALA A 102 -15.93 -4.48 1.77
CA ALA A 102 -15.03 -5.63 1.84
C ALA A 102 -15.44 -6.74 0.86
N ILE A 103 -14.48 -7.30 0.15
CA ILE A 103 -14.65 -8.45 -0.74
C ILE A 103 -14.11 -9.68 -0.01
N ASN A 104 -15.01 -10.63 0.33
CA ASN A 104 -14.71 -11.78 1.17
C ASN A 104 -14.74 -13.11 0.42
N ASP A 105 -15.09 -13.10 -0.86
CA ASP A 105 -15.35 -14.28 -1.70
C ASP A 105 -14.23 -14.57 -2.72
N ALA A 106 -13.07 -13.96 -2.54
CA ALA A 106 -11.92 -14.16 -3.39
C ALA A 106 -10.99 -15.27 -2.87
N VAL A 107 -10.33 -15.96 -3.79
CA VAL A 107 -9.14 -16.77 -3.52
C VAL A 107 -7.93 -15.99 -3.99
N ILE A 108 -6.99 -15.73 -3.09
CA ILE A 108 -5.81 -14.93 -3.37
C ILE A 108 -4.56 -15.81 -3.21
N SER A 109 -3.67 -15.73 -4.18
CA SER A 109 -2.31 -16.26 -4.08
C SER A 109 -1.28 -15.19 -4.45
N LEU A 110 -0.08 -15.32 -3.93
CA LEU A 110 1.05 -14.49 -4.32
C LEU A 110 1.97 -15.29 -5.24
N ASP A 111 2.68 -14.60 -6.12
CA ASP A 111 3.88 -15.12 -6.78
C ASP A 111 5.03 -14.15 -6.54
N LEU A 112 6.02 -14.60 -5.76
CA LEU A 112 7.19 -13.81 -5.41
C LEU A 112 8.34 -14.19 -6.33
N THR A 113 8.74 -13.29 -7.20
CA THR A 113 9.80 -13.52 -8.19
C THR A 113 10.85 -12.40 -8.14
N MET A 114 12.02 -12.71 -8.69
CA MET A 114 13.04 -11.71 -9.02
C MET A 114 13.15 -11.63 -10.54
N PRO A 115 12.75 -10.50 -11.17
CA PRO A 115 12.70 -10.38 -12.63
C PRO A 115 14.06 -10.64 -13.32
N ALA A 116 15.16 -10.41 -12.62
CA ALA A 116 16.52 -10.57 -13.16
C ALA A 116 17.03 -12.03 -13.15
N MET A 117 16.31 -12.99 -12.55
CA MET A 117 16.80 -14.37 -12.42
C MET A 117 15.66 -15.39 -12.39
N ARG A 118 16.03 -16.63 -12.69
CA ARG A 118 15.10 -17.77 -12.50
C ARG A 118 15.14 -18.23 -11.06
N MET A 119 13.95 -18.36 -10.48
CA MET A 119 13.77 -18.84 -9.11
C MET A 119 12.85 -20.07 -9.09
N PRO A 120 12.97 -20.93 -8.08
CA PRO A 120 11.91 -21.89 -7.77
C PRO A 120 10.59 -21.17 -7.49
N PRO A 121 9.43 -21.80 -7.76
CA PRO A 121 8.13 -21.22 -7.44
C PRO A 121 8.03 -20.83 -5.94
N ASN A 122 7.54 -19.64 -5.68
CA ASN A 122 7.27 -19.14 -4.33
C ASN A 122 5.86 -18.53 -4.34
N GLN A 123 4.86 -19.42 -4.31
CA GLN A 123 3.46 -19.11 -4.58
C GLN A 123 2.55 -19.48 -3.40
N PRO A 124 2.65 -18.80 -2.26
CA PRO A 124 1.76 -19.05 -1.13
C PRO A 124 0.32 -18.64 -1.47
N ILE A 125 -0.64 -19.46 -0.99
CA ILE A 125 -2.06 -19.10 -0.98
C ILE A 125 -2.33 -18.32 0.30
N MET A 126 -3.12 -17.26 0.19
CA MET A 126 -3.48 -16.42 1.34
C MET A 126 -4.69 -17.01 2.07
N GLU A 127 -4.67 -16.91 3.38
CA GLU A 127 -5.81 -17.26 4.23
C GLU A 127 -6.71 -16.04 4.40
N PHE A 128 -8.01 -16.24 4.23
CA PHE A 128 -9.01 -15.22 4.55
C PHE A 128 -9.10 -15.04 6.07
N VAL A 129 -9.01 -13.80 6.54
CA VAL A 129 -9.07 -13.45 7.97
C VAL A 129 -10.45 -12.88 8.31
N SER A 130 -10.78 -11.70 7.79
CA SER A 130 -12.08 -11.02 8.00
C SER A 130 -12.14 -9.74 7.16
N ASP A 131 -13.33 -9.27 6.86
CA ASP A 131 -13.58 -7.92 6.31
C ASP A 131 -12.68 -7.56 5.12
N GLY A 132 -12.56 -8.47 4.15
CA GLY A 132 -11.72 -8.30 2.97
C GLY A 132 -10.22 -8.40 3.24
N ASN A 133 -9.81 -8.82 4.43
CA ASN A 133 -8.40 -9.02 4.77
C ASN A 133 -7.99 -10.48 4.57
N TYR A 134 -6.85 -10.64 3.90
CA TYR A 134 -6.20 -11.92 3.61
C TYR A 134 -4.75 -11.85 4.07
N HIS A 135 -4.24 -12.93 4.64
CA HIS A 135 -2.91 -13.02 5.22
C HIS A 135 -2.14 -14.22 4.71
N THR A 136 -0.83 -14.07 4.56
CA THR A 136 0.11 -15.19 4.36
C THR A 136 1.52 -14.81 4.78
N THR A 137 2.39 -15.81 4.87
CA THR A 137 3.82 -15.61 5.05
C THR A 137 4.59 -16.19 3.88
N ALA A 138 5.67 -15.54 3.47
CA ALA A 138 6.58 -16.02 2.45
C ALA A 138 8.02 -15.64 2.77
N TYR A 139 8.97 -16.15 1.99
CA TYR A 139 10.39 -15.93 2.24
C TYR A 139 11.03 -15.11 1.13
N TYR A 140 11.73 -14.06 1.52
CA TYR A 140 12.72 -13.39 0.70
C TYR A 140 14.06 -14.13 0.84
N THR A 141 14.48 -14.84 -0.21
CA THR A 141 15.65 -15.73 -0.14
C THR A 141 16.97 -14.98 -0.29
N MET A 142 16.96 -13.79 -0.85
CA MET A 142 18.14 -12.97 -1.05
C MET A 142 17.82 -11.50 -1.23
N ARG A 143 18.84 -10.64 -1.19
CA ARG A 143 18.70 -9.21 -1.48
C ARG A 143 18.55 -8.96 -2.97
N GLY A 144 17.84 -7.90 -3.35
CA GLY A 144 17.65 -7.44 -4.71
C GLY A 144 16.23 -6.97 -4.98
N TRP A 145 15.91 -6.81 -6.26
CA TRP A 145 14.56 -6.43 -6.70
C TRP A 145 13.65 -7.64 -6.74
N TRP A 146 12.54 -7.51 -6.03
CA TRP A 146 11.49 -8.50 -5.97
C TRP A 146 10.23 -7.96 -6.62
N ARG A 147 9.52 -8.83 -7.32
CA ARG A 147 8.17 -8.60 -7.82
C ARG A 147 7.22 -9.50 -7.06
N ILE A 148 6.17 -8.90 -6.52
CA ILE A 148 5.06 -9.58 -5.86
C ILE A 148 3.87 -9.45 -6.80
N GLU A 149 3.48 -10.56 -7.43
CA GLU A 149 2.23 -10.64 -8.17
C GLU A 149 1.15 -11.11 -7.20
N VAL A 150 0.09 -10.32 -7.06
CA VAL A 150 -1.11 -10.70 -6.30
C VAL A 150 -2.13 -11.21 -7.30
N ILE A 151 -2.39 -12.51 -7.27
CA ILE A 151 -3.30 -13.22 -8.17
C ILE A 151 -4.62 -13.40 -7.44
N ILE A 152 -5.70 -12.84 -7.97
CA ILE A 152 -7.02 -12.81 -7.37
C ILE A 152 -7.96 -13.59 -8.26
N THR A 153 -8.55 -14.67 -7.75
CA THR A 153 -9.58 -15.45 -8.42
C THR A 153 -10.91 -15.25 -7.74
N ARG A 154 -11.90 -14.79 -8.49
CA ARG A 154 -13.26 -14.54 -8.02
C ARG A 154 -14.26 -14.94 -9.10
N ALA A 155 -15.30 -15.68 -8.74
CA ALA A 155 -16.37 -16.11 -9.66
C ALA A 155 -15.86 -16.70 -10.99
N SER A 156 -14.75 -17.46 -10.97
CA SER A 156 -14.07 -18.08 -12.13
C SER A 156 -13.27 -17.11 -13.02
N GLU A 157 -13.17 -15.86 -12.67
CA GLU A 157 -12.25 -14.90 -13.30
C GLU A 157 -10.98 -14.79 -12.48
N THR A 158 -9.85 -14.73 -13.16
CA THR A 158 -8.54 -14.55 -12.51
C THR A 158 -7.90 -13.28 -13.06
N GLN A 159 -7.48 -12.43 -12.14
CA GLN A 159 -6.83 -11.16 -12.44
C GLN A 159 -5.60 -11.02 -11.56
N SER A 160 -4.64 -10.18 -11.95
CA SER A 160 -3.47 -9.94 -11.11
C SER A 160 -3.03 -8.48 -11.11
N VAL A 161 -2.37 -8.08 -10.02
CA VAL A 161 -1.67 -6.81 -9.87
C VAL A 161 -0.25 -7.06 -9.39
N PHE A 162 0.64 -6.12 -9.69
CA PHE A 162 2.07 -6.26 -9.44
C PHE A 162 2.56 -5.15 -8.50
N PHE A 163 3.43 -5.55 -7.56
CA PHE A 163 4.14 -4.63 -6.69
C PHE A 163 5.63 -4.94 -6.75
N ASP A 164 6.46 -3.95 -6.99
CA ASP A 164 7.90 -4.08 -7.01
C ASP A 164 8.53 -3.50 -5.73
N LEU A 165 9.59 -4.12 -5.28
CA LEU A 165 10.21 -3.85 -4.00
C LEU A 165 11.71 -4.18 -4.04
N GLY A 166 12.54 -3.32 -3.44
CA GLY A 166 13.96 -3.59 -3.21
C GLY A 166 14.24 -4.06 -1.78
N LEU A 167 15.13 -5.03 -1.63
CA LEU A 167 15.67 -5.50 -0.35
C LEU A 167 17.16 -5.18 -0.24
#